data_052df0c59aff29a8e598381c252cd33a
#
_entry.id   052df0c59aff29a8e598381c252cd33a
#
_cell.length_a   1.000
_cell.length_b   1.000
_cell.length_c   1.000
_cell.angle_alpha   90.00
_cell.angle_beta   90.00
_cell.angle_gamma   90.00
#
_symmetry.space_group_name_H-M   'P 1'
#
loop_
_entity.id
_entity.type
_entity.pdbx_description
1 polymer ?
#
loop_
_entity_poly.entity_id
_entity_poly.type
_entity_poly.pdbx_seq_one_letter_code
_entity_poly.pdbx_strand_id
1 'polypeptide(L)'
;MTNKKAFKEACKFIAGGVNSPVRAFANVQSEPKFISHGKGAYIFDIDGNSYIDYVQSWGPLLFGHCDKDIQKACQKALHKGSSFGAPTLLETELAKLVLSDFPHLEKIRFVSSGTEATMSAIRLARGFTKKDKILKFEGCYHGHSDSLLVSAGSGAATFNSPSSLGVLEDVAKRTLVAKYNDINSVKELFEKNKDIACVIIEPIAGNMGLVPAKQDFLEELAKICKNNQTLLIFDEVMSGYRASYLGSYGINHIQADIITFGKVIGGGLPAAAFASRAEIMDILSPLGGVYQSGTLSGNPLAMAAGIASLTKAKKKTKLYDKLGKLAKKLTQGMKKLADEKGLPLQACHVGSMFGYFFTKDPVSNYQDALKSDLALFSKFHKNMLENGIYLAPSQFETGFICSKMDDKIIDTTLEAVRESFKRI
;
A
#
# COMPACT_ATOMS: atom_id res chain seq x y z
N MET A 1 -8.72 31.50 -2.96
CA MET A 1 -7.36 31.05 -3.40
C MET A 1 -7.60 29.91 -4.37
N THR A 2 -6.95 29.88 -5.55
CA THR A 2 -7.11 28.77 -6.52
C THR A 2 -6.07 27.68 -6.27
N ASN A 3 -6.30 26.45 -6.75
CA ASN A 3 -5.35 25.33 -6.67
C ASN A 3 -3.93 25.74 -7.13
N LYS A 4 -3.84 26.44 -8.29
CA LYS A 4 -2.57 26.94 -8.83
C LYS A 4 -1.85 27.92 -7.90
N LYS A 5 -2.58 28.86 -7.32
CA LYS A 5 -2.00 29.84 -6.36
C LYS A 5 -1.58 29.14 -5.08
N ALA A 6 -2.38 28.19 -4.58
CA ALA A 6 -2.06 27.42 -3.38
C ALA A 6 -0.81 26.57 -3.57
N PHE A 7 -0.65 25.91 -4.73
CA PHE A 7 0.57 25.13 -5.01
C PHE A 7 1.82 26.02 -5.11
N LYS A 8 1.72 27.14 -5.83
CA LYS A 8 2.81 28.12 -5.90
C LYS A 8 3.22 28.65 -4.51
N GLU A 9 2.24 28.85 -3.63
CA GLU A 9 2.50 29.29 -2.24
C GLU A 9 3.15 28.16 -1.44
N ALA A 10 2.63 26.92 -1.53
CA ALA A 10 3.20 25.77 -0.83
C ALA A 10 4.67 25.52 -1.20
N CYS A 11 5.05 25.69 -2.47
CA CYS A 11 6.43 25.54 -2.92
C CYS A 11 7.43 26.50 -2.27
N LYS A 12 6.96 27.60 -1.66
CA LYS A 12 7.85 28.51 -0.92
C LYS A 12 8.24 27.98 0.47
N PHE A 13 7.41 27.11 1.05
CA PHE A 13 7.56 26.68 2.44
C PHE A 13 7.75 25.16 2.61
N ILE A 14 7.31 24.37 1.62
CA ILE A 14 7.37 22.90 1.63
C ILE A 14 8.19 22.44 0.44
N ALA A 15 9.16 21.58 0.66
CA ALA A 15 9.99 21.03 -0.41
C ALA A 15 9.14 20.41 -1.52
N GLY A 16 9.21 20.97 -2.74
CA GLY A 16 8.36 20.58 -3.86
C GLY A 16 6.86 20.84 -3.67
N GLY A 17 6.46 21.64 -2.67
CA GLY A 17 5.06 21.97 -2.37
C GLY A 17 4.23 20.85 -1.76
N VAL A 18 4.84 19.71 -1.42
CA VAL A 18 4.14 18.49 -0.97
C VAL A 18 4.96 17.72 0.08
N ASN A 19 4.27 16.93 0.92
CA ASN A 19 4.90 16.05 1.91
C ASN A 19 5.07 14.59 1.43
N SER A 20 4.77 14.33 0.14
CA SER A 20 5.05 13.06 -0.54
C SER A 20 5.16 13.32 -2.04
N PRO A 21 6.22 12.83 -2.72
CA PRO A 21 6.58 13.27 -4.08
C PRO A 21 5.48 13.08 -5.12
N VAL A 22 4.76 11.95 -5.10
CA VAL A 22 3.71 11.64 -6.08
C VAL A 22 2.55 12.66 -6.05
N ARG A 23 2.32 13.35 -4.92
CA ARG A 23 1.28 14.39 -4.78
C ARG A 23 1.58 15.66 -5.58
N ALA A 24 2.81 15.85 -6.06
CA ALA A 24 3.19 17.00 -6.88
C ALA A 24 2.68 16.92 -8.33
N PHE A 25 2.10 15.79 -8.77
CA PHE A 25 1.60 15.58 -10.12
C PHE A 25 2.67 15.70 -11.22
N ALA A 26 3.94 15.53 -10.87
CA ALA A 26 5.06 15.69 -11.80
C ALA A 26 5.02 14.75 -13.01
N ASN A 27 4.37 13.57 -12.86
CA ASN A 27 4.32 12.54 -13.91
C ASN A 27 3.11 12.67 -14.85
N VAL A 28 2.24 13.63 -14.61
CA VAL A 28 1.02 13.85 -15.41
C VAL A 28 0.91 15.31 -15.84
N GLN A 29 0.25 15.56 -16.95
CA GLN A 29 0.05 16.90 -17.48
C GLN A 29 -1.07 17.66 -16.76
N SER A 30 -1.00 17.69 -15.41
CA SER A 30 -2.02 18.29 -14.54
C SER A 30 -1.37 18.97 -13.34
N GLU A 31 -2.09 19.91 -12.74
CA GLU A 31 -1.65 20.56 -11.50
C GLU A 31 -2.28 19.85 -10.28
N PRO A 32 -1.56 19.78 -9.14
CA PRO A 32 -2.10 19.23 -7.91
C PRO A 32 -3.39 19.92 -7.48
N LYS A 33 -4.31 19.14 -6.92
CA LYS A 33 -5.54 19.67 -6.32
C LYS A 33 -5.38 19.81 -4.82
N PHE A 34 -5.70 20.98 -4.28
CA PHE A 34 -5.74 21.23 -2.84
C PHE A 34 -7.13 20.88 -2.34
N ILE A 35 -7.22 19.80 -1.55
CA ILE A 35 -8.48 19.26 -1.10
C ILE A 35 -8.97 20.01 0.15
N SER A 36 -10.18 20.50 0.11
CA SER A 36 -10.83 21.16 1.24
C SER A 36 -11.48 20.15 2.20
N HIS A 37 -12.16 19.15 1.66
CA HIS A 37 -12.82 18.09 2.46
C HIS A 37 -13.11 16.86 1.62
N GLY A 38 -13.49 15.77 2.29
CA GLY A 38 -13.96 14.54 1.66
C GLY A 38 -15.27 14.05 2.29
N LYS A 39 -16.10 13.35 1.52
CA LYS A 39 -17.36 12.75 1.99
C LYS A 39 -17.69 11.49 1.20
N GLY A 40 -17.74 10.36 1.87
CA GLY A 40 -18.06 9.09 1.23
C GLY A 40 -17.03 8.71 0.17
N ALA A 41 -17.44 8.58 -1.09
CA ALA A 41 -16.57 8.28 -2.22
C ALA A 41 -15.94 9.52 -2.88
N TYR A 42 -16.20 10.72 -2.37
CA TYR A 42 -15.86 11.99 -3.03
C TYR A 42 -14.86 12.81 -2.23
N ILE A 43 -14.02 13.55 -2.96
CA ILE A 43 -13.19 14.65 -2.44
C ILE A 43 -13.58 15.94 -3.16
N PHE A 44 -13.36 17.06 -2.47
CA PHE A 44 -13.71 18.40 -2.96
C PHE A 44 -12.49 19.30 -2.86
N ASP A 45 -12.14 19.97 -3.96
CA ASP A 45 -10.99 20.88 -3.96
C ASP A 45 -11.40 22.30 -3.52
N ILE A 46 -10.39 23.16 -3.32
CA ILE A 46 -10.59 24.55 -2.90
C ILE A 46 -11.19 25.44 -3.98
N ASP A 47 -11.25 25.00 -5.24
CA ASP A 47 -11.91 25.69 -6.35
C ASP A 47 -13.40 25.31 -6.45
N GLY A 48 -13.88 24.39 -5.57
CA GLY A 48 -15.28 23.95 -5.53
C GLY A 48 -15.60 22.75 -6.43
N ASN A 49 -14.60 22.15 -7.06
CA ASN A 49 -14.81 20.95 -7.88
C ASN A 49 -14.93 19.72 -7.01
N SER A 50 -15.75 18.75 -7.43
CA SER A 50 -15.90 17.44 -6.78
C SER A 50 -15.35 16.33 -7.66
N TYR A 51 -14.77 15.32 -7.04
CA TYR A 51 -14.18 14.18 -7.73
C TYR A 51 -14.57 12.87 -7.05
N ILE A 52 -14.89 11.83 -7.83
CA ILE A 52 -14.91 10.44 -7.34
C ILE A 52 -13.48 10.04 -7.06
N ASP A 53 -13.19 9.71 -5.80
CA ASP A 53 -11.82 9.44 -5.33
C ASP A 53 -11.48 7.95 -5.39
N TYR A 54 -10.59 7.57 -6.29
CA TYR A 54 -10.03 6.22 -6.37
C TYR A 54 -8.65 6.09 -5.70
N VAL A 55 -8.11 7.18 -5.15
CA VAL A 55 -6.88 7.13 -4.35
C VAL A 55 -7.17 6.71 -2.91
N GLN A 56 -8.31 7.11 -2.35
CA GLN A 56 -8.75 6.73 -1.00
C GLN A 56 -7.63 6.88 0.04
N SER A 57 -6.91 8.04 -0.04
CA SER A 57 -5.75 8.36 0.80
C SER A 57 -4.61 7.33 0.70
N TRP A 58 -4.42 6.71 -0.49
CA TRP A 58 -3.46 5.63 -0.76
C TRP A 58 -3.80 4.31 -0.08
N GLY A 59 -5.11 4.05 0.10
CA GLY A 59 -5.63 2.76 0.53
C GLY A 59 -6.24 2.66 1.92
N PRO A 60 -5.96 3.53 2.93
CA PRO A 60 -6.51 3.36 4.28
C PRO A 60 -8.04 3.51 4.38
N LEU A 61 -8.67 4.24 3.47
CA LEU A 61 -10.10 4.57 3.59
C LEU A 61 -11.01 3.47 3.01
N LEU A 62 -11.02 2.28 3.63
CA LEU A 62 -11.89 1.18 3.24
C LEU A 62 -13.39 1.58 3.26
N PHE A 63 -13.76 2.43 4.22
CA PHE A 63 -15.15 2.91 4.40
C PHE A 63 -15.41 4.27 3.76
N GLY A 64 -14.45 4.82 2.98
CA GLY A 64 -14.56 6.14 2.37
C GLY A 64 -14.30 7.27 3.36
N HIS A 65 -14.44 8.50 2.87
CA HIS A 65 -14.20 9.70 3.65
C HIS A 65 -15.28 9.92 4.71
N CYS A 66 -14.87 10.42 5.88
CA CYS A 66 -15.75 10.82 6.98
C CYS A 66 -16.73 9.72 7.43
N ASP A 67 -16.25 8.48 7.56
CA ASP A 67 -17.10 7.41 8.08
C ASP A 67 -17.50 7.69 9.52
N LYS A 68 -18.83 7.68 9.78
CA LYS A 68 -19.41 8.11 11.07
C LYS A 68 -18.95 7.29 12.27
N ASP A 69 -18.73 5.99 12.09
CA ASP A 69 -18.32 5.11 13.21
C ASP A 69 -16.88 5.40 13.62
N ILE A 70 -16.00 5.58 12.62
CA ILE A 70 -14.59 5.94 12.84
C ILE A 70 -14.50 7.33 13.45
N GLN A 71 -15.22 8.33 12.91
CA GLN A 71 -15.25 9.69 13.47
C GLN A 71 -15.69 9.69 14.94
N LYS A 72 -16.78 8.97 15.26
CA LYS A 72 -17.29 8.86 16.65
C LYS A 72 -16.26 8.23 17.58
N ALA A 73 -15.54 7.18 17.13
CA ALA A 73 -14.51 6.55 17.93
C ALA A 73 -13.33 7.52 18.20
N CYS A 74 -12.89 8.24 17.16
CA CYS A 74 -11.84 9.27 17.31
C CYS A 74 -12.27 10.40 18.26
N GLN A 75 -13.48 10.93 18.11
CA GLN A 75 -14.00 11.98 19.01
C GLN A 75 -14.03 11.52 20.48
N LYS A 76 -14.51 10.28 20.71
CA LYS A 76 -14.53 9.71 22.08
C LYS A 76 -13.13 9.55 22.67
N ALA A 77 -12.14 9.15 21.84
CA ALA A 77 -10.76 9.05 22.28
C ALA A 77 -10.16 10.44 22.56
N LEU A 78 -10.39 11.40 21.66
CA LEU A 78 -9.88 12.78 21.78
C LEU A 78 -10.35 13.49 23.06
N HIS A 79 -11.59 13.27 23.46
CA HIS A 79 -12.11 13.80 24.74
C HIS A 79 -11.35 13.31 25.99
N LYS A 80 -10.62 12.19 25.86
CA LYS A 80 -9.81 11.63 26.96
C LYS A 80 -8.34 12.01 26.87
N GLY A 81 -7.90 12.55 25.74
CA GLY A 81 -6.53 12.92 25.43
C GLY A 81 -6.01 12.20 24.19
N SER A 82 -5.11 12.85 23.46
CA SER A 82 -4.56 12.37 22.20
C SER A 82 -3.27 11.55 22.36
N SER A 83 -2.53 11.73 23.48
CA SER A 83 -1.26 11.06 23.74
C SER A 83 -0.91 11.14 25.22
N PHE A 84 -0.33 10.08 25.79
CA PHE A 84 -0.05 10.03 27.23
C PHE A 84 1.41 9.69 27.56
N GLY A 85 2.22 9.25 26.60
CA GLY A 85 3.55 8.71 26.89
C GLY A 85 3.53 7.45 27.77
N ALA A 86 2.39 6.77 27.83
CA ALA A 86 2.09 5.58 28.64
C ALA A 86 1.18 4.63 27.85
N PRO A 87 1.20 3.32 28.13
CA PRO A 87 0.34 2.35 27.44
C PRO A 87 -1.15 2.59 27.72
N THR A 88 -2.00 2.23 26.76
CA THR A 88 -3.46 2.33 26.86
C THR A 88 -4.14 1.00 26.59
N LEU A 89 -5.36 0.82 27.11
CA LEU A 89 -6.16 -0.38 26.85
C LEU A 89 -6.53 -0.53 25.37
N LEU A 90 -6.61 0.58 24.62
CA LEU A 90 -6.92 0.56 23.19
C LEU A 90 -5.84 -0.17 22.37
N GLU A 91 -4.57 -0.07 22.76
CA GLU A 91 -3.48 -0.82 22.14
C GLU A 91 -3.71 -2.34 22.29
N THR A 92 -4.02 -2.78 23.51
CA THR A 92 -4.32 -4.18 23.79
C THR A 92 -5.58 -4.67 23.07
N GLU A 93 -6.61 -3.83 22.95
CA GLU A 93 -7.85 -4.15 22.24
C GLU A 93 -7.60 -4.35 20.75
N LEU A 94 -6.86 -3.42 20.12
CA LEU A 94 -6.50 -3.54 18.70
C LEU A 94 -5.57 -4.74 18.46
N ALA A 95 -4.61 -4.99 19.35
CA ALA A 95 -3.72 -6.15 19.27
C ALA A 95 -4.51 -7.46 19.27
N LYS A 96 -5.42 -7.65 20.23
CA LYS A 96 -6.30 -8.82 20.32
C LYS A 96 -7.15 -8.98 19.05
N LEU A 97 -7.70 -7.88 18.53
CA LEU A 97 -8.52 -7.91 17.32
C LEU A 97 -7.72 -8.40 16.11
N VAL A 98 -6.53 -7.87 15.90
CA VAL A 98 -5.65 -8.28 14.77
C VAL A 98 -5.19 -9.73 14.95
N LEU A 99 -4.65 -10.09 16.11
CA LEU A 99 -4.10 -11.44 16.34
C LEU A 99 -5.19 -12.52 16.30
N SER A 100 -6.43 -12.21 16.69
CA SER A 100 -7.55 -13.17 16.57
C SER A 100 -7.87 -13.55 15.13
N ASP A 101 -7.45 -12.75 14.16
CA ASP A 101 -7.69 -12.98 12.74
C ASP A 101 -6.56 -13.81 12.08
N PHE A 102 -5.37 -13.87 12.69
CA PHE A 102 -4.18 -14.54 12.15
C PHE A 102 -3.61 -15.55 13.18
N PRO A 103 -4.08 -16.81 13.22
CA PRO A 103 -3.71 -17.78 14.27
C PRO A 103 -2.22 -18.11 14.37
N HIS A 104 -1.43 -17.83 13.33
CA HIS A 104 0.02 -18.04 13.30
C HIS A 104 0.82 -16.84 13.84
N LEU A 105 0.14 -15.74 14.20
CA LEU A 105 0.73 -14.56 14.82
C LEU A 105 0.35 -14.53 16.31
N GLU A 106 1.33 -14.39 17.19
CA GLU A 106 1.09 -14.44 18.64
C GLU A 106 1.32 -13.09 19.31
N LYS A 107 2.20 -12.24 18.75
CA LYS A 107 2.52 -10.91 19.27
C LYS A 107 2.60 -9.87 18.17
N ILE A 108 2.28 -8.63 18.54
CA ILE A 108 2.28 -7.47 17.64
C ILE A 108 2.94 -6.27 18.32
N ARG A 109 3.59 -5.43 17.54
CA ARG A 109 4.09 -4.12 17.95
C ARG A 109 3.54 -3.05 17.03
N PHE A 110 2.88 -2.05 17.60
CA PHE A 110 2.40 -0.88 16.86
C PHE A 110 3.50 0.14 16.63
N VAL A 111 3.41 0.83 15.49
CA VAL A 111 4.26 1.94 15.05
C VAL A 111 3.40 2.95 14.32
N SER A 112 3.96 4.09 13.88
CA SER A 112 3.16 5.18 13.28
C SER A 112 3.10 5.14 11.75
N SER A 113 3.99 4.39 11.09
CA SER A 113 4.07 4.33 9.62
C SER A 113 4.47 2.96 9.10
N GLY A 114 4.12 2.67 7.82
CA GLY A 114 4.56 1.45 7.14
C GLY A 114 6.09 1.34 7.07
N THR A 115 6.79 2.46 6.88
CA THR A 115 8.26 2.51 6.90
C THR A 115 8.83 2.03 8.24
N GLU A 116 8.26 2.49 9.36
CA GLU A 116 8.67 2.03 10.69
C GLU A 116 8.39 0.53 10.88
N ALA A 117 7.26 0.04 10.37
CA ALA A 117 6.89 -1.38 10.47
C ALA A 117 7.90 -2.27 9.71
N THR A 118 8.18 -1.96 8.45
CA THR A 118 9.09 -2.74 7.60
C THR A 118 10.54 -2.63 8.07
N MET A 119 11.00 -1.43 8.43
CA MET A 119 12.32 -1.19 9.02
C MET A 119 12.52 -2.01 10.29
N SER A 120 11.51 -2.04 11.16
CA SER A 120 11.55 -2.78 12.43
C SER A 120 11.50 -4.28 12.21
N ALA A 121 10.67 -4.76 11.28
CA ALA A 121 10.59 -6.17 10.88
C ALA A 121 11.93 -6.70 10.36
N ILE A 122 12.62 -5.93 9.51
CA ILE A 122 13.97 -6.28 9.02
C ILE A 122 14.99 -6.31 10.13
N ARG A 123 15.00 -5.32 11.02
CA ARG A 123 15.90 -5.31 12.18
C ARG A 123 15.65 -6.51 13.07
N LEU A 124 14.37 -6.84 13.30
CA LEU A 124 13.96 -8.02 14.07
C LEU A 124 14.47 -9.31 13.41
N ALA A 125 14.27 -9.45 12.10
CA ALA A 125 14.71 -10.60 11.32
C ALA A 125 16.24 -10.80 11.40
N ARG A 126 17.01 -9.72 11.21
CA ARG A 126 18.47 -9.75 11.37
C ARG A 126 18.89 -10.14 12.80
N GLY A 127 18.24 -9.57 13.81
CA GLY A 127 18.49 -9.88 15.21
C GLY A 127 18.20 -11.34 15.56
N PHE A 128 17.13 -11.91 15.01
CA PHE A 128 16.73 -13.30 15.25
C PHE A 128 17.64 -14.30 14.52
N THR A 129 17.85 -14.10 13.23
CA THR A 129 18.60 -15.04 12.37
C THR A 129 20.10 -14.91 12.51
N LYS A 130 20.61 -13.79 13.07
CA LYS A 130 22.05 -13.44 13.12
C LYS A 130 22.69 -13.37 11.73
N LYS A 131 21.91 -13.03 10.70
CA LYS A 131 22.33 -12.85 9.32
C LYS A 131 22.18 -11.39 8.91
N ASP A 132 22.91 -10.94 7.87
CA ASP A 132 23.03 -9.53 7.53
C ASP A 132 22.21 -9.09 6.32
N LYS A 133 22.15 -9.93 5.27
CA LYS A 133 21.53 -9.55 4.01
C LYS A 133 20.02 -9.67 4.06
N ILE A 134 19.37 -8.85 3.25
CA ILE A 134 17.93 -8.97 2.97
C ILE A 134 17.73 -9.18 1.48
N LEU A 135 16.64 -9.85 1.12
CA LEU A 135 16.20 -9.98 -0.25
C LEU A 135 14.86 -9.31 -0.42
N LYS A 136 14.72 -8.45 -1.42
CA LYS A 136 13.46 -7.83 -1.85
C LYS A 136 13.24 -8.03 -3.36
N PHE A 137 12.14 -7.52 -3.89
CA PHE A 137 11.79 -7.67 -5.30
C PHE A 137 11.77 -6.32 -6.03
N GLU A 138 12.18 -6.34 -7.31
CA GLU A 138 12.05 -5.18 -8.20
C GLU A 138 10.60 -4.66 -8.20
N GLY A 139 10.43 -3.36 -8.20
CA GLY A 139 9.12 -2.71 -8.24
C GLY A 139 8.37 -2.69 -6.91
N CYS A 140 8.71 -3.53 -5.92
CA CYS A 140 8.12 -3.47 -4.59
C CYS A 140 8.66 -2.29 -3.78
N TYR A 141 7.76 -1.62 -3.05
CA TYR A 141 8.09 -0.52 -2.15
C TYR A 141 7.72 -0.88 -0.71
N HIS A 142 8.70 -0.74 0.17
CA HIS A 142 8.57 -1.13 1.58
C HIS A 142 8.90 0.03 2.54
N GLY A 143 8.58 1.27 2.15
CA GLY A 143 8.98 2.45 2.88
C GLY A 143 10.36 2.98 2.48
N HIS A 144 10.82 4.02 3.17
CA HIS A 144 11.99 4.80 2.78
C HIS A 144 13.18 4.67 3.74
N SER A 145 13.32 3.52 4.42
CA SER A 145 14.58 3.22 5.11
C SER A 145 15.68 2.90 4.08
N ASP A 146 16.92 3.27 4.35
CA ASP A 146 18.04 3.19 3.42
C ASP A 146 18.20 1.79 2.80
N SER A 147 18.09 0.73 3.61
CA SER A 147 18.19 -0.65 3.14
C SER A 147 17.07 -1.05 2.15
N LEU A 148 16.01 -0.29 2.02
CA LEU A 148 14.85 -0.59 1.16
C LEU A 148 14.76 0.32 -0.08
N LEU A 149 15.57 1.38 -0.15
CA LEU A 149 15.64 2.30 -1.30
C LEU A 149 16.55 1.79 -2.43
N VAL A 150 16.56 0.49 -2.63
CA VAL A 150 17.30 -0.20 -3.70
C VAL A 150 16.27 -0.80 -4.66
N SER A 151 16.30 -0.43 -5.95
CA SER A 151 15.33 -0.88 -6.96
C SER A 151 13.87 -0.83 -6.47
N ALA A 152 13.51 0.27 -5.78
CA ALA A 152 12.17 0.48 -5.21
C ALA A 152 11.12 0.74 -6.31
N GLY A 153 9.84 0.51 -5.97
CA GLY A 153 8.68 0.68 -6.86
C GLY A 153 8.35 2.14 -7.20
N SER A 154 7.08 2.55 -7.05
CA SER A 154 6.51 3.80 -7.57
C SER A 154 7.35 5.06 -7.33
N GLY A 155 7.92 5.22 -6.14
CA GLY A 155 8.73 6.40 -5.80
C GLY A 155 10.04 6.49 -6.60
N ALA A 156 10.79 5.41 -6.68
CA ALA A 156 12.06 5.35 -7.43
C ALA A 156 11.85 5.32 -8.95
N ALA A 157 10.83 4.59 -9.42
CA ALA A 157 10.45 4.57 -10.83
C ALA A 157 10.01 5.95 -11.33
N THR A 158 9.32 6.70 -10.46
CA THR A 158 8.87 8.07 -10.73
C THR A 158 10.03 9.02 -11.02
N PHE A 159 11.18 8.83 -10.37
CA PHE A 159 12.36 9.68 -10.51
C PHE A 159 13.48 9.05 -11.36
N ASN A 160 13.20 7.93 -12.05
CA ASN A 160 14.19 7.20 -12.85
C ASN A 160 15.49 6.88 -12.08
N SER A 161 15.40 6.73 -10.75
CA SER A 161 16.54 6.42 -9.90
C SER A 161 16.33 5.05 -9.22
N PRO A 162 17.20 4.07 -9.48
CA PRO A 162 17.14 2.77 -8.80
C PRO A 162 17.52 2.84 -7.32
N SER A 163 18.11 3.95 -6.89
CA SER A 163 18.44 4.22 -5.49
C SER A 163 18.32 5.72 -5.22
N SER A 164 18.04 6.08 -3.96
CA SER A 164 18.00 7.49 -3.56
C SER A 164 19.42 8.04 -3.35
N LEU A 165 19.63 9.31 -3.71
CA LEU A 165 20.81 10.04 -3.25
C LEU A 165 20.83 10.04 -1.71
N GLY A 166 22.01 9.90 -1.13
CA GLY A 166 22.21 9.87 0.32
C GLY A 166 22.16 8.47 0.95
N VAL A 167 21.73 7.45 0.22
CA VAL A 167 21.85 6.05 0.67
C VAL A 167 23.30 5.61 0.51
N LEU A 168 23.87 5.12 1.61
CA LEU A 168 25.26 4.64 1.62
C LEU A 168 25.37 3.34 0.81
N GLU A 169 26.45 3.24 0.02
CA GLU A 169 26.72 2.07 -0.82
C GLU A 169 26.81 0.78 0.01
N ASP A 170 27.45 0.83 1.17
CA ASP A 170 27.60 -0.32 2.06
C ASP A 170 26.25 -0.80 2.66
N VAL A 171 25.28 0.09 2.82
CA VAL A 171 23.91 -0.29 3.19
C VAL A 171 23.21 -0.94 2.00
N ALA A 172 23.32 -0.35 0.81
CA ALA A 172 22.70 -0.87 -0.41
C ALA A 172 23.25 -2.26 -0.78
N LYS A 173 24.53 -2.53 -0.63
CA LYS A 173 25.18 -3.85 -0.88
C LYS A 173 24.61 -5.00 -0.03
N ARG A 174 23.96 -4.68 1.11
CA ARG A 174 23.30 -5.68 1.97
C ARG A 174 21.89 -6.03 1.52
N THR A 175 21.39 -5.40 0.45
CA THR A 175 20.05 -5.63 -0.11
C THR A 175 20.17 -6.30 -1.46
N LEU A 176 19.75 -7.56 -1.52
CA LEU A 176 19.64 -8.33 -2.75
C LEU A 176 18.31 -8.04 -3.40
N VAL A 177 18.27 -7.97 -4.72
CA VAL A 177 17.06 -7.69 -5.48
C VAL A 177 16.81 -8.82 -6.47
N ALA A 178 15.64 -9.48 -6.34
CA ALA A 178 15.17 -10.51 -7.26
C ALA A 178 14.08 -9.96 -8.18
N LYS A 179 13.81 -10.67 -9.27
CA LYS A 179 12.68 -10.38 -10.15
C LYS A 179 11.37 -10.91 -9.53
N TYR A 180 10.34 -10.07 -9.54
CA TYR A 180 9.02 -10.47 -9.05
C TYR A 180 8.40 -11.53 -9.96
N ASN A 181 7.78 -12.57 -9.38
CA ASN A 181 7.23 -13.74 -10.09
C ASN A 181 8.26 -14.58 -10.89
N ASP A 182 9.55 -14.47 -10.55
CA ASP A 182 10.63 -15.29 -11.13
C ASP A 182 11.40 -16.00 -10.01
N ILE A 183 11.03 -17.26 -9.76
CA ILE A 183 11.62 -18.07 -8.69
C ILE A 183 13.08 -18.44 -8.97
N ASN A 184 13.49 -18.48 -10.24
CA ASN A 184 14.88 -18.80 -10.58
C ASN A 184 15.81 -17.67 -10.15
N SER A 185 15.41 -16.41 -10.29
CA SER A 185 16.17 -15.28 -9.79
C SER A 185 16.39 -15.34 -8.27
N VAL A 186 15.42 -15.87 -7.51
CA VAL A 186 15.53 -16.10 -6.07
C VAL A 186 16.53 -17.22 -5.78
N LYS A 187 16.40 -18.38 -6.47
CA LYS A 187 17.29 -19.53 -6.29
C LYS A 187 18.76 -19.16 -6.51
N GLU A 188 19.06 -18.45 -7.60
CA GLU A 188 20.42 -17.97 -7.90
C GLU A 188 21.00 -17.07 -6.78
N LEU A 189 20.20 -16.22 -6.17
CA LEU A 189 20.62 -15.36 -5.07
C LEU A 189 20.91 -16.17 -3.80
N PHE A 190 20.09 -17.20 -3.49
CA PHE A 190 20.33 -18.10 -2.35
C PHE A 190 21.52 -19.03 -2.54
N GLU A 191 21.85 -19.42 -3.77
CA GLU A 191 23.05 -20.19 -4.07
C GLU A 191 24.32 -19.38 -3.76
N LYS A 192 24.34 -18.11 -4.14
CA LYS A 192 25.47 -17.18 -4.00
C LYS A 192 25.58 -16.55 -2.61
N ASN A 193 24.51 -16.55 -1.81
CA ASN A 193 24.44 -15.87 -0.52
C ASN A 193 23.83 -16.77 0.55
N LYS A 194 24.60 -17.10 1.57
CA LYS A 194 24.13 -17.98 2.68
C LYS A 194 23.69 -17.19 3.92
N ASP A 195 23.89 -15.88 3.92
CA ASP A 195 23.66 -14.95 5.03
C ASP A 195 22.39 -14.07 4.84
N ILE A 196 21.37 -14.58 4.15
CA ILE A 196 20.10 -13.87 3.95
C ILE A 196 19.23 -13.99 5.21
N ALA A 197 19.03 -12.89 5.93
CA ALA A 197 18.24 -12.81 7.16
C ALA A 197 16.74 -12.97 6.89
N CYS A 198 16.26 -12.27 5.86
CA CYS A 198 14.85 -12.31 5.47
C CYS A 198 14.67 -12.03 3.99
N VAL A 199 13.52 -12.51 3.49
CA VAL A 199 12.92 -12.07 2.22
C VAL A 199 11.72 -11.22 2.55
N ILE A 200 11.63 -9.99 2.00
CA ILE A 200 10.45 -9.13 2.11
C ILE A 200 9.76 -8.98 0.76
N ILE A 201 8.45 -9.16 0.75
CA ILE A 201 7.64 -9.10 -0.47
C ILE A 201 6.27 -8.47 -0.19
N GLU A 202 5.77 -7.66 -1.12
CA GLU A 202 4.34 -7.37 -1.21
C GLU A 202 3.67 -8.57 -1.91
N PRO A 203 2.86 -9.40 -1.24
CA PRO A 203 2.22 -10.54 -1.89
C PRO A 203 1.19 -10.10 -2.96
N ILE A 204 0.75 -8.86 -2.87
CA ILE A 204 -0.03 -8.17 -3.88
C ILE A 204 0.64 -6.80 -4.05
N ALA A 205 1.57 -6.72 -5.00
CA ALA A 205 2.33 -5.50 -5.21
C ALA A 205 1.43 -4.38 -5.73
N GLY A 206 1.48 -3.24 -5.04
CA GLY A 206 0.66 -2.08 -5.34
C GLY A 206 1.47 -0.83 -5.69
N ASN A 207 2.79 -0.95 -5.77
CA ASN A 207 3.72 0.16 -6.02
C ASN A 207 4.46 0.05 -7.37
N MET A 208 4.08 -0.92 -8.20
CA MET A 208 4.46 -1.02 -9.62
C MET A 208 3.21 -1.11 -10.52
N GLY A 209 2.12 -0.44 -10.11
CA GLY A 209 0.76 -0.74 -10.47
C GLY A 209 0.27 -1.93 -9.63
N LEU A 210 -0.88 -2.52 -9.98
CA LEU A 210 -1.36 -3.72 -9.28
C LEU A 210 -0.83 -4.97 -9.96
N VAL A 211 0.10 -5.68 -9.30
CA VAL A 211 0.67 -6.94 -9.80
C VAL A 211 0.63 -7.98 -8.67
N PRO A 212 -0.28 -8.95 -8.69
CA PRO A 212 -0.31 -10.00 -7.67
C PRO A 212 0.81 -11.02 -7.90
N ALA A 213 1.37 -11.53 -6.81
CA ALA A 213 2.26 -12.67 -6.87
C ALA A 213 1.49 -13.93 -7.29
N LYS A 214 2.11 -14.78 -8.11
CA LYS A 214 1.57 -16.07 -8.49
C LYS A 214 1.60 -17.03 -7.29
N GLN A 215 0.61 -17.92 -7.21
CA GLN A 215 0.48 -18.86 -6.09
C GLN A 215 1.70 -19.79 -6.00
N ASP A 216 2.10 -20.39 -7.12
CA ASP A 216 3.25 -21.28 -7.21
C ASP A 216 4.57 -20.58 -6.84
N PHE A 217 4.73 -19.33 -7.23
CA PHE A 217 5.87 -18.50 -6.85
C PHE A 217 5.94 -18.28 -5.33
N LEU A 218 4.83 -17.92 -4.69
CA LEU A 218 4.80 -17.70 -3.23
C LEU A 218 5.03 -18.99 -2.44
N GLU A 219 4.45 -20.13 -2.89
CA GLU A 219 4.64 -21.43 -2.26
C GLU A 219 6.10 -21.86 -2.30
N GLU A 220 6.75 -21.74 -3.47
CA GLU A 220 8.15 -22.09 -3.60
C GLU A 220 9.07 -21.13 -2.85
N LEU A 221 8.74 -19.82 -2.83
CA LEU A 221 9.44 -18.82 -2.04
C LEU A 221 9.42 -19.16 -0.54
N ALA A 222 8.26 -19.55 -0.02
CA ALA A 222 8.12 -19.96 1.38
C ALA A 222 8.96 -21.20 1.70
N LYS A 223 9.00 -22.20 0.78
CA LYS A 223 9.87 -23.39 0.93
C LYS A 223 11.34 -23.02 0.93
N ILE A 224 11.78 -22.16 0.01
CA ILE A 224 13.19 -21.69 -0.05
C ILE A 224 13.55 -20.97 1.25
N CYS A 225 12.73 -20.08 1.74
CA CYS A 225 12.97 -19.38 2.99
C CYS A 225 13.13 -20.36 4.16
N LYS A 226 12.20 -21.29 4.31
CA LYS A 226 12.22 -22.31 5.37
C LYS A 226 13.49 -23.17 5.31
N ASN A 227 13.85 -23.68 4.14
CA ASN A 227 15.00 -24.55 3.94
C ASN A 227 16.34 -23.86 4.22
N ASN A 228 16.37 -22.53 4.08
CA ASN A 228 17.59 -21.72 4.33
C ASN A 228 17.56 -21.01 5.69
N GLN A 229 16.61 -21.29 6.59
CA GLN A 229 16.46 -20.59 7.87
C GLN A 229 16.47 -19.06 7.70
N THR A 230 15.74 -18.61 6.70
CA THR A 230 15.52 -17.20 6.33
C THR A 230 14.07 -16.86 6.65
N LEU A 231 13.80 -15.73 7.30
CA LEU A 231 12.42 -15.35 7.61
C LEU A 231 11.72 -14.76 6.38
N LEU A 232 10.48 -15.20 6.15
CA LEU A 232 9.61 -14.61 5.14
C LEU A 232 8.80 -13.48 5.75
N ILE A 233 8.91 -12.26 5.20
CA ILE A 233 8.14 -11.09 5.61
C ILE A 233 7.13 -10.76 4.51
N PHE A 234 5.84 -10.83 4.83
CA PHE A 234 4.80 -10.28 3.98
C PHE A 234 4.53 -8.82 4.34
N ASP A 235 4.79 -7.94 3.39
CA ASP A 235 4.41 -6.54 3.49
C ASP A 235 2.94 -6.38 3.08
N GLU A 236 2.08 -6.38 4.09
CA GLU A 236 0.64 -6.17 3.97
C GLU A 236 0.23 -4.73 4.31
N VAL A 237 1.16 -3.80 4.27
CA VAL A 237 0.86 -2.38 4.54
C VAL A 237 -0.23 -1.87 3.58
N MET A 238 -0.23 -2.31 2.31
CA MET A 238 -1.26 -1.93 1.35
C MET A 238 -2.39 -2.94 1.26
N SER A 239 -2.10 -4.22 1.20
CA SER A 239 -3.05 -5.31 0.93
C SER A 239 -3.78 -5.80 2.18
N GLY A 240 -3.20 -5.64 3.36
CA GLY A 240 -3.79 -6.05 4.63
C GLY A 240 -5.15 -5.39 4.90
N TYR A 241 -6.17 -6.20 5.18
CA TYR A 241 -7.57 -5.78 5.34
C TYR A 241 -8.14 -5.00 4.12
N ARG A 242 -7.44 -5.03 2.98
CA ARG A 242 -7.85 -4.34 1.76
C ARG A 242 -8.15 -5.32 0.62
N ALA A 243 -7.26 -6.26 0.34
CA ALA A 243 -7.45 -7.27 -0.70
C ALA A 243 -8.55 -8.28 -0.32
N SER A 244 -8.54 -8.72 0.92
CA SER A 244 -9.59 -9.46 1.61
C SER A 244 -9.64 -9.01 3.07
N TYR A 245 -10.56 -9.58 3.87
CA TYR A 245 -10.57 -9.32 5.32
C TYR A 245 -9.27 -9.77 5.99
N LEU A 246 -8.68 -10.86 5.51
CA LEU A 246 -7.40 -11.40 5.99
C LEU A 246 -6.21 -11.00 5.09
N GLY A 247 -6.32 -9.89 4.34
CA GLY A 247 -5.27 -9.48 3.40
C GLY A 247 -4.99 -10.53 2.34
N SER A 248 -3.72 -10.74 2.01
CA SER A 248 -3.30 -11.79 1.06
C SER A 248 -3.47 -13.19 1.63
N TYR A 249 -3.36 -13.37 2.96
CA TYR A 249 -3.56 -14.68 3.60
C TYR A 249 -4.95 -15.26 3.30
N GLY A 250 -6.00 -14.44 3.23
CA GLY A 250 -7.33 -14.86 2.84
C GLY A 250 -7.48 -15.28 1.37
N ILE A 251 -6.43 -15.14 0.57
CA ILE A 251 -6.41 -15.46 -0.87
C ILE A 251 -5.44 -16.62 -1.14
N ASN A 252 -4.20 -16.55 -0.64
CA ASN A 252 -3.12 -17.48 -0.95
C ASN A 252 -2.87 -18.53 0.14
N HIS A 253 -3.39 -18.34 1.35
CA HIS A 253 -3.25 -19.21 2.52
C HIS A 253 -1.80 -19.49 2.97
N ILE A 254 -0.86 -18.63 2.58
CA ILE A 254 0.55 -18.77 2.96
C ILE A 254 0.81 -18.01 4.26
N GLN A 255 1.39 -18.70 5.23
CA GLN A 255 1.79 -18.14 6.51
C GLN A 255 3.23 -17.58 6.42
N ALA A 256 3.37 -16.27 6.42
CA ALA A 256 4.66 -15.62 6.54
C ALA A 256 5.12 -15.62 8.01
N ASP A 257 6.44 -15.58 8.22
CA ASP A 257 7.01 -15.52 9.58
C ASP A 257 6.71 -14.18 10.24
N ILE A 258 6.77 -13.09 9.49
CA ILE A 258 6.45 -11.74 9.97
C ILE A 258 5.47 -11.11 8.98
N ILE A 259 4.45 -10.44 9.50
CA ILE A 259 3.54 -9.62 8.67
C ILE A 259 3.66 -8.16 9.12
N THR A 260 3.80 -7.24 8.16
CA THR A 260 3.71 -5.81 8.42
C THR A 260 2.35 -5.28 7.97
N PHE A 261 1.70 -4.50 8.81
CA PHE A 261 0.40 -3.88 8.57
C PHE A 261 0.52 -2.36 8.57
N GLY A 262 -0.37 -1.70 7.84
CA GLY A 262 -0.48 -0.25 7.83
C GLY A 262 -1.82 0.19 7.25
N LYS A 263 -1.89 1.43 6.82
CA LYS A 263 -3.07 1.98 6.10
C LYS A 263 -4.41 1.64 6.77
N VAL A 264 -5.11 0.57 6.33
CA VAL A 264 -6.45 0.19 6.83
C VAL A 264 -6.46 -0.08 8.33
N ILE A 265 -5.37 -0.62 8.91
CA ILE A 265 -5.26 -0.88 10.34
C ILE A 265 -5.41 0.38 11.19
N GLY A 266 -5.06 1.55 10.64
CA GLY A 266 -5.22 2.85 11.29
C GLY A 266 -6.56 3.54 11.03
N GLY A 267 -7.45 2.94 10.21
CA GLY A 267 -8.76 3.54 9.89
C GLY A 267 -8.69 4.94 9.25
N GLY A 268 -7.57 5.29 8.62
CA GLY A 268 -7.29 6.61 8.03
C GLY A 268 -6.37 7.50 8.89
N LEU A 269 -5.98 7.07 10.08
CA LEU A 269 -5.01 7.73 10.95
C LEU A 269 -3.62 7.06 10.89
N PRO A 270 -2.53 7.77 11.28
CA PRO A 270 -1.19 7.22 11.27
C PRO A 270 -1.04 6.06 12.26
N ALA A 271 -1.11 4.83 11.75
CA ALA A 271 -0.82 3.60 12.47
C ALA A 271 -0.33 2.54 11.50
N ALA A 272 0.61 1.75 11.97
CA ALA A 272 1.10 0.54 11.35
C ALA A 272 1.52 -0.45 12.45
N ALA A 273 1.89 -1.66 12.07
CA ALA A 273 2.34 -2.67 13.01
C ALA A 273 3.18 -3.73 12.30
N PHE A 274 3.94 -4.48 13.08
CA PHE A 274 4.52 -5.74 12.65
C PHE A 274 4.21 -6.81 13.70
N ALA A 275 3.96 -8.03 13.24
CA ALA A 275 3.50 -9.13 14.06
C ALA A 275 4.18 -10.44 13.63
N SER A 276 4.39 -11.32 14.60
CA SER A 276 5.01 -12.63 14.39
C SER A 276 4.65 -13.58 15.54
N ARG A 277 5.20 -14.80 15.48
CA ARG A 277 5.17 -15.74 16.61
C ARG A 277 6.00 -15.20 17.78
N ALA A 278 5.70 -15.64 19.00
CA ALA A 278 6.25 -15.10 20.23
C ALA A 278 7.80 -15.19 20.28
N GLU A 279 8.39 -16.31 19.87
CA GLU A 279 9.83 -16.51 19.91
C GLU A 279 10.62 -15.47 19.10
N ILE A 280 10.05 -14.97 18.00
CA ILE A 280 10.64 -13.90 17.19
C ILE A 280 10.40 -12.54 17.85
N MET A 281 9.17 -12.28 18.31
CA MET A 281 8.82 -10.99 18.89
C MET A 281 9.50 -10.73 20.25
N ASP A 282 9.82 -11.79 21.01
CA ASP A 282 10.40 -11.66 22.37
C ASP A 282 11.86 -11.25 22.37
N ILE A 283 12.54 -11.24 21.23
CA ILE A 283 13.87 -10.62 21.14
C ILE A 283 13.83 -9.08 21.01
N LEU A 284 12.61 -8.48 20.91
CA LEU A 284 12.45 -7.03 20.99
C LEU A 284 12.62 -6.52 22.43
N SER A 285 13.24 -5.34 22.56
CA SER A 285 13.27 -4.61 23.82
C SER A 285 11.84 -4.32 24.33
N PRO A 286 11.57 -4.47 25.64
CA PRO A 286 12.47 -4.67 26.77
C PRO A 286 12.84 -6.13 27.06
N LEU A 287 12.24 -7.11 26.37
CA LEU A 287 12.51 -8.53 26.64
C LEU A 287 13.87 -8.98 26.07
N GLY A 288 14.21 -8.52 24.88
CA GLY A 288 15.44 -8.83 24.17
C GLY A 288 16.24 -7.61 23.74
N GLY A 289 17.28 -7.83 22.95
CA GLY A 289 18.26 -6.80 22.57
C GLY A 289 17.90 -6.01 21.29
N VAL A 290 16.85 -6.34 20.57
CA VAL A 290 16.46 -5.61 19.37
C VAL A 290 15.65 -4.38 19.73
N TYR A 291 16.21 -3.18 19.47
CA TYR A 291 15.58 -1.92 19.86
C TYR A 291 14.60 -1.39 18.82
N GLN A 292 13.41 -0.98 19.28
CA GLN A 292 12.41 -0.23 18.53
C GLN A 292 11.62 0.64 19.52
N SER A 293 11.39 1.89 19.18
CA SER A 293 10.55 2.82 19.96
C SER A 293 9.89 3.85 19.06
N GLY A 294 8.82 4.47 19.53
CA GLY A 294 8.14 5.56 18.85
C GLY A 294 7.24 6.32 19.84
N THR A 295 7.43 7.63 19.96
CA THR A 295 6.68 8.48 20.91
C THR A 295 5.17 8.38 20.72
N LEU A 296 4.69 8.31 19.48
CA LEU A 296 3.26 8.26 19.15
C LEU A 296 2.80 6.86 18.71
N SER A 297 3.66 5.84 18.82
CA SER A 297 3.29 4.45 18.56
C SER A 297 2.19 4.03 19.52
N GLY A 298 1.08 3.49 18.99
CA GLY A 298 -0.08 3.11 19.81
C GLY A 298 -0.91 4.29 20.32
N ASN A 299 -0.82 5.47 19.71
CA ASN A 299 -1.60 6.63 20.18
C ASN A 299 -3.11 6.36 20.16
N PRO A 300 -3.85 6.87 21.17
CA PRO A 300 -5.26 6.54 21.39
C PRO A 300 -6.18 6.80 20.21
N LEU A 301 -5.91 7.86 19.44
CA LEU A 301 -6.74 8.23 18.29
C LEU A 301 -6.63 7.20 17.17
N ALA A 302 -5.40 6.82 16.81
CA ALA A 302 -5.17 5.84 15.75
C ALA A 302 -5.64 4.44 16.19
N MET A 303 -5.46 4.06 17.45
CA MET A 303 -5.96 2.79 17.99
C MET A 303 -7.49 2.74 17.95
N ALA A 304 -8.18 3.81 18.39
CA ALA A 304 -9.65 3.89 18.36
C ALA A 304 -10.20 3.84 16.92
N ALA A 305 -9.54 4.53 15.97
CA ALA A 305 -9.90 4.48 14.56
C ALA A 305 -9.71 3.08 13.96
N GLY A 306 -8.60 2.43 14.27
CA GLY A 306 -8.29 1.07 13.85
C GLY A 306 -9.32 0.06 14.37
N ILE A 307 -9.62 0.08 15.68
CA ILE A 307 -10.64 -0.77 16.29
C ILE A 307 -11.99 -0.57 15.61
N ALA A 308 -12.42 0.67 15.40
CA ALA A 308 -13.70 0.98 14.75
C ALA A 308 -13.73 0.44 13.31
N SER A 309 -12.64 0.66 12.54
CA SER A 309 -12.50 0.20 11.17
C SER A 309 -12.54 -1.33 11.06
N LEU A 310 -11.67 -2.03 11.80
CA LEU A 310 -11.56 -3.49 11.71
C LEU A 310 -12.80 -4.20 12.28
N THR A 311 -13.35 -3.71 13.38
CA THR A 311 -14.61 -4.26 13.94
C THR A 311 -15.76 -4.12 12.93
N LYS A 312 -15.84 -2.97 12.23
CA LYS A 312 -16.84 -2.75 11.19
C LYS A 312 -16.62 -3.66 9.99
N ALA A 313 -15.37 -3.88 9.56
CA ALA A 313 -15.02 -4.79 8.48
C ALA A 313 -15.40 -6.24 8.84
N LYS A 314 -15.06 -6.70 10.05
CA LYS A 314 -15.37 -8.04 10.56
C LYS A 314 -16.87 -8.34 10.58
N LYS A 315 -17.69 -7.36 10.95
CA LYS A 315 -19.16 -7.49 11.01
C LYS A 315 -19.81 -7.49 9.62
N LYS A 316 -19.15 -6.95 8.59
CA LYS A 316 -19.72 -6.81 7.23
C LYS A 316 -19.22 -7.92 6.31
N THR A 317 -19.66 -9.15 6.53
CA THR A 317 -19.20 -10.35 5.82
C THR A 317 -19.27 -10.26 4.28
N LYS A 318 -20.27 -9.54 3.73
CA LYS A 318 -20.44 -9.33 2.27
C LYS A 318 -19.68 -8.12 1.73
N LEU A 319 -18.90 -7.41 2.56
CA LEU A 319 -18.23 -6.17 2.13
C LEU A 319 -17.22 -6.46 1.01
N TYR A 320 -16.32 -7.40 1.23
CA TYR A 320 -15.23 -7.69 0.29
C TYR A 320 -15.73 -8.24 -1.03
N ASP A 321 -16.80 -9.08 -1.01
CA ASP A 321 -17.46 -9.57 -2.23
C ASP A 321 -18.06 -8.40 -3.04
N LYS A 322 -18.73 -7.46 -2.36
CA LYS A 322 -19.25 -6.25 -3.01
C LYS A 322 -18.12 -5.44 -3.66
N LEU A 323 -17.06 -5.17 -2.90
CA LEU A 323 -15.94 -4.36 -3.39
C LEU A 323 -15.23 -5.04 -4.57
N GLY A 324 -15.01 -6.35 -4.49
CA GLY A 324 -14.43 -7.13 -5.58
C GLY A 324 -15.29 -7.13 -6.84
N LYS A 325 -16.61 -7.24 -6.71
CA LYS A 325 -17.55 -7.14 -7.86
C LYS A 325 -17.47 -5.77 -8.53
N LEU A 326 -17.40 -4.69 -7.75
CA LEU A 326 -17.27 -3.33 -8.28
C LEU A 326 -15.92 -3.11 -8.98
N ALA A 327 -14.83 -3.61 -8.39
CA ALA A 327 -13.50 -3.55 -9.00
C ALA A 327 -13.45 -4.35 -10.31
N LYS A 328 -14.04 -5.54 -10.34
CA LYS A 328 -14.19 -6.36 -11.55
C LYS A 328 -14.98 -5.63 -12.63
N LYS A 329 -16.15 -5.06 -12.29
CA LYS A 329 -16.98 -4.29 -13.24
C LYS A 329 -16.18 -3.14 -13.84
N LEU A 330 -15.45 -2.38 -13.01
CA LEU A 330 -14.63 -1.27 -13.46
C LEU A 330 -13.54 -1.74 -14.43
N THR A 331 -12.71 -2.72 -14.05
CA THR A 331 -11.57 -3.17 -14.84
C THR A 331 -12.00 -3.83 -16.15
N GLN A 332 -13.06 -4.66 -16.14
CA GLN A 332 -13.60 -5.25 -17.35
C GLN A 332 -14.24 -4.20 -18.27
N GLY A 333 -14.93 -3.20 -17.69
CA GLY A 333 -15.49 -2.09 -18.45
C GLY A 333 -14.41 -1.22 -19.11
N MET A 334 -13.34 -0.89 -18.40
CA MET A 334 -12.19 -0.17 -18.96
C MET A 334 -11.55 -0.94 -20.12
N LYS A 335 -11.28 -2.24 -19.93
CA LYS A 335 -10.71 -3.10 -20.97
C LYS A 335 -11.60 -3.13 -22.22
N LYS A 336 -12.91 -3.37 -22.05
CA LYS A 336 -13.87 -3.39 -23.16
C LYS A 336 -13.86 -2.07 -23.94
N LEU A 337 -13.93 -0.93 -23.24
CA LEU A 337 -13.92 0.39 -23.87
C LEU A 337 -12.60 0.68 -24.61
N ALA A 338 -11.46 0.21 -24.08
CA ALA A 338 -10.17 0.30 -24.74
C ALA A 338 -10.13 -0.54 -26.01
N ASP A 339 -10.63 -1.79 -25.97
CA ASP A 339 -10.69 -2.68 -27.13
C ASP A 339 -11.57 -2.10 -28.25
N GLU A 340 -12.72 -1.51 -27.92
CA GLU A 340 -13.60 -0.81 -28.86
C GLU A 340 -12.89 0.35 -29.59
N LYS A 341 -11.83 0.90 -29.00
CA LYS A 341 -11.03 2.00 -29.54
C LYS A 341 -9.66 1.56 -30.10
N GLY A 342 -9.33 0.27 -30.02
CA GLY A 342 -8.01 -0.23 -30.43
C GLY A 342 -6.86 0.23 -29.54
N LEU A 343 -7.16 0.67 -28.31
CA LEU A 343 -6.15 1.13 -27.35
C LEU A 343 -5.52 -0.07 -26.60
N PRO A 344 -4.19 -0.09 -26.42
CA PRO A 344 -3.51 -1.16 -25.70
C PRO A 344 -3.73 -0.98 -24.19
N LEU A 345 -4.68 -1.69 -23.60
CA LEU A 345 -4.94 -1.62 -22.17
C LEU A 345 -4.99 -3.02 -21.55
N GLN A 346 -4.22 -3.23 -20.49
CA GLN A 346 -4.38 -4.34 -19.55
C GLN A 346 -4.96 -3.78 -18.25
N ALA A 347 -5.93 -4.47 -17.65
CA ALA A 347 -6.51 -4.08 -16.38
C ALA A 347 -6.76 -5.30 -15.51
N CYS A 348 -6.49 -5.19 -14.22
CA CYS A 348 -6.65 -6.26 -13.24
C CYS A 348 -7.22 -5.75 -11.92
N HIS A 349 -7.70 -6.66 -11.08
CA HIS A 349 -8.16 -6.35 -9.73
C HIS A 349 -7.87 -7.51 -8.79
N VAL A 350 -7.67 -7.18 -7.52
CA VAL A 350 -7.61 -8.14 -6.40
C VAL A 350 -8.42 -7.55 -5.24
N GLY A 351 -9.53 -8.19 -4.89
CA GLY A 351 -10.45 -7.63 -3.90
C GLY A 351 -10.92 -6.22 -4.29
N SER A 352 -10.67 -5.24 -3.42
CA SER A 352 -11.03 -3.84 -3.64
C SER A 352 -9.94 -3.00 -4.31
N MET A 353 -8.84 -3.62 -4.71
CA MET A 353 -7.69 -2.99 -5.38
C MET A 353 -7.80 -3.21 -6.88
N PHE A 354 -7.43 -2.22 -7.69
CA PHE A 354 -7.39 -2.35 -9.14
C PHE A 354 -6.19 -1.62 -9.74
N GLY A 355 -5.73 -2.11 -10.88
CA GLY A 355 -4.65 -1.51 -11.66
C GLY A 355 -4.97 -1.60 -13.15
N TYR A 356 -4.31 -0.76 -13.93
CA TYR A 356 -4.39 -0.78 -15.38
C TYR A 356 -3.08 -0.28 -15.98
N PHE A 357 -2.75 -0.76 -17.18
CA PHE A 357 -1.49 -0.48 -17.87
C PHE A 357 -1.78 -0.26 -19.36
N PHE A 358 -1.23 0.79 -19.92
CA PHE A 358 -1.34 1.03 -21.36
C PHE A 358 -0.27 0.22 -22.12
N THR A 359 -0.50 -1.08 -22.22
CA THR A 359 0.34 -2.06 -22.92
C THR A 359 -0.52 -3.16 -23.53
N LYS A 360 -0.01 -3.80 -24.59
CA LYS A 360 -0.66 -4.97 -25.21
C LYS A 360 -0.41 -6.24 -24.42
N ASP A 361 0.76 -6.37 -23.82
CA ASP A 361 1.22 -7.58 -23.16
C ASP A 361 0.69 -7.68 -21.71
N PRO A 362 0.44 -8.89 -21.20
CA PRO A 362 0.14 -9.10 -19.80
C PRO A 362 1.26 -8.59 -18.89
N VAL A 363 0.89 -8.02 -17.74
CA VAL A 363 1.85 -7.48 -16.77
C VAL A 363 1.91 -8.43 -15.57
N SER A 364 3.09 -8.99 -15.32
CA SER A 364 3.33 -9.96 -14.24
C SER A 364 4.52 -9.61 -13.33
N ASN A 365 5.30 -8.60 -13.71
CA ASN A 365 6.46 -8.12 -12.96
C ASN A 365 6.73 -6.64 -13.28
N TYR A 366 7.77 -6.09 -12.67
CA TYR A 366 8.13 -4.69 -12.84
C TYR A 366 8.59 -4.35 -14.27
N GLN A 367 9.34 -5.25 -14.92
CA GLN A 367 9.82 -5.03 -16.29
C GLN A 367 8.65 -4.98 -17.29
N ASP A 368 7.60 -5.77 -17.06
CA ASP A 368 6.38 -5.68 -17.86
C ASP A 368 5.64 -4.36 -17.61
N ALA A 369 5.55 -3.93 -16.35
CA ALA A 369 4.93 -2.66 -15.98
C ALA A 369 5.62 -1.45 -16.65
N LEU A 370 6.94 -1.49 -16.78
CA LEU A 370 7.74 -0.45 -17.45
C LEU A 370 7.45 -0.32 -18.96
N LYS A 371 6.85 -1.32 -19.60
CA LYS A 371 6.42 -1.26 -21.02
C LYS A 371 5.16 -0.42 -21.22
N SER A 372 4.49 0.02 -20.14
CA SER A 372 3.30 0.85 -20.23
C SER A 372 3.61 2.21 -20.84
N ASP A 373 2.76 2.68 -21.76
CA ASP A 373 2.87 3.99 -22.38
C ASP A 373 2.51 5.09 -21.38
N LEU A 374 3.54 5.73 -20.82
CA LEU A 374 3.40 6.79 -19.81
C LEU A 374 2.81 8.08 -20.38
N ALA A 375 3.01 8.35 -21.69
CA ALA A 375 2.44 9.53 -22.34
C ALA A 375 0.93 9.35 -22.51
N LEU A 376 0.51 8.16 -22.92
CA LEU A 376 -0.90 7.79 -23.03
C LEU A 376 -1.58 7.80 -21.64
N PHE A 377 -0.91 7.24 -20.62
CA PHE A 377 -1.38 7.33 -19.23
C PHE A 377 -1.57 8.79 -18.79
N SER A 378 -0.61 9.66 -19.04
CA SER A 378 -0.67 11.07 -18.64
C SER A 378 -1.87 11.79 -19.27
N LYS A 379 -2.11 11.57 -20.58
CA LYS A 379 -3.29 12.12 -21.27
C LYS A 379 -4.60 11.57 -20.68
N PHE A 380 -4.66 10.26 -20.46
CA PHE A 380 -5.81 9.62 -19.86
C PHE A 380 -6.10 10.17 -18.46
N HIS A 381 -5.10 10.25 -17.59
CA HIS A 381 -5.22 10.79 -16.23
C HIS A 381 -5.78 12.22 -16.25
N LYS A 382 -5.25 13.09 -17.11
CA LYS A 382 -5.73 14.47 -17.27
C LYS A 382 -7.20 14.50 -17.67
N ASN A 383 -7.59 13.72 -18.69
CA ASN A 383 -8.96 13.66 -19.15
C ASN A 383 -9.92 13.12 -18.06
N MET A 384 -9.51 12.10 -17.31
CA MET A 384 -10.29 11.57 -16.19
C MET A 384 -10.49 12.63 -15.10
N LEU A 385 -9.44 13.37 -14.75
CA LEU A 385 -9.52 14.45 -13.76
C LEU A 385 -10.49 15.56 -14.21
N GLU A 386 -10.45 15.94 -15.48
CA GLU A 386 -11.39 16.90 -16.08
C GLU A 386 -12.85 16.40 -16.06
N ASN A 387 -13.05 15.07 -16.11
CA ASN A 387 -14.36 14.43 -15.99
C ASN A 387 -14.76 14.10 -14.54
N GLY A 388 -14.09 14.67 -13.55
CA GLY A 388 -14.45 14.51 -12.13
C GLY A 388 -14.03 13.17 -11.51
N ILE A 389 -13.03 12.50 -12.06
CA ILE A 389 -12.49 11.25 -11.55
C ILE A 389 -11.06 11.48 -11.06
N TYR A 390 -10.80 11.25 -9.77
CA TYR A 390 -9.49 11.41 -9.15
C TYR A 390 -8.76 10.07 -9.08
N LEU A 391 -7.85 9.86 -10.02
CA LEU A 391 -6.94 8.72 -10.08
C LEU A 391 -5.57 9.09 -9.49
N ALA A 392 -4.76 8.11 -9.16
CA ALA A 392 -3.38 8.36 -8.75
C ALA A 392 -2.57 8.96 -9.92
N PRO A 393 -1.76 10.02 -9.68
CA PRO A 393 -1.00 10.69 -10.73
C PRO A 393 0.31 9.95 -11.07
N SER A 394 0.27 8.63 -11.10
CA SER A 394 1.35 7.75 -11.51
C SER A 394 0.80 6.43 -12.00
N GLN A 395 1.34 5.93 -13.13
CA GLN A 395 1.02 4.62 -13.70
C GLN A 395 1.34 3.47 -12.72
N PHE A 396 2.30 3.68 -11.82
CA PHE A 396 2.79 2.67 -10.88
C PHE A 396 2.03 2.63 -9.57
N GLU A 397 0.90 3.33 -9.46
CA GLU A 397 0.06 3.33 -8.28
C GLU A 397 -1.22 2.52 -8.49
N THR A 398 -1.66 1.85 -7.44
CA THR A 398 -2.91 1.10 -7.39
C THR A 398 -4.10 2.02 -7.08
N GLY A 399 -5.24 1.75 -7.70
CA GLY A 399 -6.53 2.37 -7.36
C GLY A 399 -7.33 1.53 -6.36
N PHE A 400 -8.27 2.18 -5.66
CA PHE A 400 -9.02 1.55 -4.57
C PHE A 400 -10.53 1.82 -4.66
N ILE A 401 -11.32 0.75 -4.48
CA ILE A 401 -12.76 0.82 -4.30
C ILE A 401 -13.06 0.92 -2.80
N CYS A 402 -13.92 1.84 -2.38
CA CYS A 402 -14.35 1.95 -0.99
C CYS A 402 -15.83 1.54 -0.81
N SER A 403 -16.26 1.32 0.43
CA SER A 403 -17.61 0.84 0.74
C SER A 403 -18.76 1.80 0.37
N LYS A 404 -18.41 3.05 0.07
CA LYS A 404 -19.38 4.09 -0.35
C LYS A 404 -19.59 4.15 -1.86
N MET A 405 -18.84 3.36 -2.61
CA MET A 405 -19.05 3.19 -4.03
C MET A 405 -20.14 2.14 -4.31
N ASP A 406 -20.85 2.33 -5.40
CA ASP A 406 -21.92 1.48 -5.90
C ASP A 406 -21.84 1.38 -7.43
N ASP A 407 -22.76 0.63 -8.02
CA ASP A 407 -22.84 0.44 -9.48
C ASP A 407 -22.98 1.77 -10.23
N LYS A 408 -23.75 2.73 -9.69
CA LYS A 408 -23.95 4.04 -10.32
C LYS A 408 -22.62 4.82 -10.40
N ILE A 409 -21.82 4.80 -9.34
CA ILE A 409 -20.49 5.44 -9.33
C ILE A 409 -19.58 4.78 -10.36
N ILE A 410 -19.59 3.44 -10.45
CA ILE A 410 -18.80 2.72 -11.46
C ILE A 410 -19.24 3.07 -12.87
N ASP A 411 -20.57 3.12 -13.13
CA ASP A 411 -21.11 3.46 -14.45
C ASP A 411 -20.75 4.91 -14.84
N THR A 412 -20.84 5.86 -13.90
CA THR A 412 -20.36 7.25 -14.10
C THR A 412 -18.87 7.28 -14.46
N THR A 413 -18.06 6.45 -13.78
CA THR A 413 -16.62 6.36 -14.05
C THR A 413 -16.35 5.76 -15.43
N LEU A 414 -17.08 4.72 -15.83
CA LEU A 414 -16.94 4.12 -17.16
C LEU A 414 -17.35 5.09 -18.29
N GLU A 415 -18.34 5.96 -18.06
CA GLU A 415 -18.66 7.01 -19.00
C GLU A 415 -17.50 8.03 -19.12
N ALA A 416 -16.91 8.44 -18.00
CA ALA A 416 -15.70 9.29 -18.01
C ALA A 416 -14.53 8.62 -18.75
N VAL A 417 -14.34 7.30 -18.59
CA VAL A 417 -13.36 6.52 -19.36
C VAL A 417 -13.66 6.57 -20.86
N ARG A 418 -14.92 6.37 -21.25
CA ARG A 418 -15.37 6.44 -22.65
C ARG A 418 -15.05 7.81 -23.27
N GLU A 419 -15.40 8.88 -22.58
CA GLU A 419 -15.11 10.25 -23.03
C GLU A 419 -13.60 10.53 -23.09
N SER A 420 -12.84 10.02 -22.11
CA SER A 420 -11.39 10.14 -22.09
C SER A 420 -10.74 9.43 -23.28
N PHE A 421 -11.20 8.23 -23.64
CA PHE A 421 -10.69 7.45 -24.77
C PHE A 421 -11.05 8.03 -26.15
N LYS A 422 -12.03 8.93 -26.25
CA LYS A 422 -12.31 9.68 -27.48
C LYS A 422 -11.28 10.77 -27.76
N ARG A 423 -10.53 11.20 -26.71
CA ARG A 423 -9.62 12.34 -26.77
C ARG A 423 -8.12 11.92 -26.84
N ILE A 424 -7.84 10.64 -26.88
CA ILE A 424 -6.46 10.08 -26.91
C ILE A 424 -6.22 9.14 -28.10
#